data_8b1c965bef57483a616a361b6e916741
#
_entry.id   8b1c965bef57483a616a361b6e916741
#
_cell.length_a   1.000
_cell.length_b   1.000
_cell.length_c   1.000
_cell.angle_alpha   90.00
_cell.angle_beta   90.00
_cell.angle_gamma   90.00
#
_symmetry.space_group_name_H-M   'P 1'
#
loop_
_entity.id
_entity.type
_entity.pdbx_description
1 polymer ?
#
loop_
_entity_poly.entity_id
_entity_poly.type
_entity_poly.pdbx_seq_one_letter_code
_entity_poly.pdbx_strand_id
1 'polypeptide(L)'
;MKKCTDRKGVTILMALLLLLVASMVSVVILTAATTAARHISNDRQNQQTYLTVSSAAELLRDDILSSGYEQKVTRRPTATGSYIERAEVTQTPQGAMKVWLERGIEAVGRGIAYTDVITLTPDAASGLDAVQAEFTMTPAYDITVTLSLADSSQGNCLMTLTLSGQRKQQVT
;
A
#
# COMPACT_ATOMS: atom_id res chain seq x y z
N MET A 1 -59.29 -10.03 -61.95
CA MET A 1 -59.00 -10.01 -60.54
C MET A 1 -57.84 -8.99 -60.32
N LYS A 2 -58.15 -7.78 -59.83
CA LYS A 2 -57.13 -6.78 -59.50
C LYS A 2 -56.55 -7.12 -58.15
N LYS A 3 -55.28 -7.56 -58.10
CA LYS A 3 -54.48 -7.67 -56.86
C LYS A 3 -54.21 -6.28 -56.31
N CYS A 4 -55.02 -5.83 -55.35
CA CYS A 4 -54.68 -4.66 -54.55
C CYS A 4 -53.49 -5.02 -53.74
N THR A 5 -52.29 -4.65 -54.22
CA THR A 5 -51.07 -4.71 -53.47
C THR A 5 -51.22 -3.61 -52.45
N ASP A 6 -51.46 -3.96 -51.18
CA ASP A 6 -51.67 -3.03 -50.10
C ASP A 6 -50.29 -2.45 -49.68
N ARG A 7 -49.87 -1.37 -50.41
CA ARG A 7 -48.62 -0.69 -50.22
C ARG A 7 -48.47 -0.06 -48.82
N LYS A 8 -49.65 0.17 -48.16
CA LYS A 8 -49.63 0.78 -46.80
C LYS A 8 -49.16 -0.22 -45.72
N GLY A 9 -49.48 -1.50 -45.84
CA GLY A 9 -49.04 -2.56 -44.94
C GLY A 9 -47.53 -2.78 -45.02
N VAL A 10 -46.97 -2.74 -46.24
CA VAL A 10 -45.50 -2.91 -46.45
C VAL A 10 -44.71 -1.76 -45.86
N THR A 11 -45.18 -0.52 -45.95
CA THR A 11 -44.50 0.64 -45.36
C THR A 11 -44.50 0.60 -43.85
N ILE A 12 -45.53 0.16 -43.18
CA ILE A 12 -45.61 0.01 -41.73
C ILE A 12 -44.66 -1.08 -41.27
N LEU A 13 -44.62 -2.20 -41.98
CA LEU A 13 -43.72 -3.31 -41.67
C LEU A 13 -42.23 -2.92 -41.80
N MET A 14 -41.90 -2.18 -42.87
CA MET A 14 -40.56 -1.60 -43.06
C MET A 14 -40.20 -0.63 -41.94
N ALA A 15 -41.13 0.23 -41.54
CA ALA A 15 -40.90 1.19 -40.44
C ALA A 15 -40.62 0.48 -39.10
N LEU A 16 -41.40 -0.57 -38.80
CA LEU A 16 -41.19 -1.40 -37.59
C LEU A 16 -39.88 -2.12 -37.63
N LEU A 17 -39.48 -2.66 -38.79
CA LEU A 17 -38.21 -3.35 -38.95
C LEU A 17 -37.00 -2.37 -38.74
N LEU A 18 -37.06 -1.18 -39.32
CA LEU A 18 -36.07 -0.14 -39.11
C LEU A 18 -36.00 0.29 -37.66
N LEU A 19 -37.14 0.44 -36.98
CA LEU A 19 -37.19 0.80 -35.56
C LEU A 19 -36.54 -0.31 -34.68
N LEU A 20 -36.82 -1.58 -35.02
CA LEU A 20 -36.23 -2.73 -34.33
C LEU A 20 -34.72 -2.75 -34.52
N VAL A 21 -34.20 -2.55 -35.72
CA VAL A 21 -32.76 -2.50 -36.00
C VAL A 21 -32.13 -1.32 -35.27
N ALA A 22 -32.75 -0.13 -35.32
CA ALA A 22 -32.25 1.05 -34.62
C ALA A 22 -32.18 0.84 -33.09
N SER A 23 -33.17 0.18 -32.51
CA SER A 23 -33.16 -0.13 -31.08
C SER A 23 -32.07 -1.12 -30.71
N MET A 24 -31.82 -2.15 -31.51
CA MET A 24 -30.73 -3.08 -31.29
C MET A 24 -29.35 -2.39 -31.33
N VAL A 25 -29.12 -1.53 -32.33
CA VAL A 25 -27.88 -0.76 -32.43
C VAL A 25 -27.70 0.16 -31.23
N SER A 26 -28.76 0.83 -30.78
CA SER A 26 -28.74 1.70 -29.60
C SER A 26 -28.34 0.95 -28.33
N VAL A 27 -28.87 -0.26 -28.12
CA VAL A 27 -28.53 -1.10 -26.97
C VAL A 27 -27.03 -1.50 -27.00
N VAL A 28 -26.52 -1.87 -28.18
CA VAL A 28 -25.09 -2.23 -28.32
C VAL A 28 -24.18 -1.05 -28.00
N ILE A 29 -24.50 0.14 -28.53
CA ILE A 29 -23.73 1.36 -28.25
C ILE A 29 -23.74 1.70 -26.75
N LEU A 30 -24.93 1.64 -26.13
CA LEU A 30 -25.06 1.93 -24.69
C LEU A 30 -24.27 0.94 -23.83
N THR A 31 -24.32 -0.35 -24.19
CA THR A 31 -23.55 -1.39 -23.48
C THR A 31 -22.05 -1.15 -23.62
N ALA A 32 -21.58 -0.83 -24.83
CA ALA A 32 -20.17 -0.50 -25.05
C ALA A 32 -19.71 0.74 -24.26
N ALA A 33 -20.54 1.79 -24.27
CA ALA A 33 -20.24 3.01 -23.52
C ALA A 33 -20.19 2.78 -22.00
N THR A 34 -21.13 2.02 -21.44
CA THR A 34 -21.13 1.69 -20.00
C THR A 34 -19.96 0.81 -19.61
N THR A 35 -19.56 -0.14 -20.46
CA THR A 35 -18.39 -0.97 -20.23
C THR A 35 -17.11 -0.14 -20.25
N ALA A 36 -16.96 0.74 -21.23
CA ALA A 36 -15.80 1.66 -21.29
C ALA A 36 -15.73 2.58 -20.07
N ALA A 37 -16.85 3.13 -19.62
CA ALA A 37 -16.91 3.95 -18.41
C ALA A 37 -16.49 3.20 -17.15
N ARG A 38 -16.91 1.94 -17.00
CA ARG A 38 -16.50 1.08 -15.89
C ARG A 38 -15.00 0.78 -15.92
N HIS A 39 -14.42 0.50 -17.10
CA HIS A 39 -12.96 0.31 -17.22
C HIS A 39 -12.18 1.53 -16.78
N ILE A 40 -12.58 2.73 -17.24
CA ILE A 40 -11.92 3.99 -16.85
C ILE A 40 -12.03 4.22 -15.34
N SER A 41 -13.20 3.93 -14.74
CA SER A 41 -13.38 4.07 -13.30
C SER A 41 -12.48 3.12 -12.51
N ASN A 42 -12.40 1.85 -12.92
CA ASN A 42 -11.53 0.85 -12.29
C ASN A 42 -10.05 1.21 -12.44
N ASP A 43 -9.65 1.69 -13.62
CA ASP A 43 -8.26 2.10 -13.86
C ASP A 43 -7.86 3.28 -12.97
N ARG A 44 -8.75 4.26 -12.81
CA ARG A 44 -8.53 5.39 -11.89
C ARG A 44 -8.39 4.92 -10.44
N GLN A 45 -9.27 4.02 -10.01
CA GLN A 45 -9.22 3.46 -8.66
C GLN A 45 -7.92 2.69 -8.43
N ASN A 46 -7.50 1.85 -9.38
CA ASN A 46 -6.24 1.12 -9.30
C ASN A 46 -5.03 2.05 -9.25
N GLN A 47 -5.02 3.12 -10.07
CA GLN A 47 -3.97 4.14 -10.03
C GLN A 47 -3.93 4.87 -8.70
N GLN A 48 -5.08 5.26 -8.16
CA GLN A 48 -5.16 5.92 -6.86
C GLN A 48 -4.66 5.02 -5.73
N THR A 49 -5.08 3.75 -5.72
CA THR A 49 -4.60 2.73 -4.78
C THR A 49 -3.08 2.58 -4.84
N TYR A 50 -2.53 2.44 -6.05
CA TYR A 50 -1.09 2.33 -6.25
C TYR A 50 -0.34 3.56 -5.74
N LEU A 51 -0.82 4.77 -6.08
CA LEU A 51 -0.21 6.03 -5.63
C LEU A 51 -0.26 6.15 -4.10
N THR A 52 -1.36 5.77 -3.46
CA THR A 52 -1.51 5.80 -2.01
C THR A 52 -0.47 4.90 -1.34
N VAL A 53 -0.38 3.64 -1.78
CA VAL A 53 0.56 2.67 -1.18
C VAL A 53 2.02 3.04 -1.49
N SER A 54 2.32 3.51 -2.70
CA SER A 54 3.69 3.91 -3.06
C SER A 54 4.16 5.15 -2.30
N SER A 55 3.29 6.15 -2.12
CA SER A 55 3.62 7.34 -1.33
C SER A 55 3.87 6.99 0.14
N ALA A 56 3.07 6.08 0.71
CA ALA A 56 3.29 5.57 2.06
C ALA A 56 4.64 4.81 2.15
N ALA A 57 4.98 4.01 1.14
CA ALA A 57 6.24 3.28 1.09
C ALA A 57 7.45 4.22 1.01
N GLU A 58 7.38 5.26 0.19
CA GLU A 58 8.44 6.27 0.09
C GLU A 58 8.63 7.02 1.40
N LEU A 59 7.54 7.45 2.04
CA LEU A 59 7.57 8.13 3.33
C LEU A 59 8.22 7.24 4.40
N LEU A 60 7.80 5.99 4.50
CA LEU A 60 8.38 5.05 5.48
C LEU A 60 9.84 4.73 5.18
N ARG A 61 10.18 4.56 3.90
CA ARG A 61 11.57 4.34 3.48
C ARG A 61 12.47 5.51 3.90
N ASP A 62 12.05 6.74 3.61
CA ASP A 62 12.84 7.92 3.92
C ASP A 62 12.96 8.13 5.43
N ASP A 63 11.90 7.84 6.18
CA ASP A 63 11.89 7.91 7.64
C ASP A 63 12.83 6.87 8.27
N ILE A 64 12.82 5.63 7.76
CA ILE A 64 13.72 4.57 8.22
C ILE A 64 15.18 4.88 7.84
N LEU A 65 15.44 5.33 6.61
CA LEU A 65 16.81 5.62 6.13
C LEU A 65 17.41 6.85 6.81
N SER A 66 16.59 7.83 7.17
CA SER A 66 17.05 9.01 7.92
C SER A 66 17.25 8.74 9.41
N SER A 67 16.71 7.62 9.92
CA SER A 67 16.79 7.26 11.33
C SER A 67 18.12 6.61 11.66
N GLY A 68 18.77 7.08 12.73
CA GLY A 68 19.96 6.47 13.31
C GLY A 68 19.70 6.01 14.74
N TYR A 69 20.32 4.91 15.13
CA TYR A 69 20.34 4.45 16.51
C TYR A 69 21.78 4.21 16.96
N GLU A 70 22.19 4.91 18.03
CA GLU A 70 23.50 4.72 18.62
C GLU A 70 23.37 4.36 20.09
N GLN A 71 24.10 3.33 20.50
CA GLN A 71 24.19 2.90 21.88
C GLN A 71 25.66 2.78 22.30
N LYS A 72 26.03 3.51 23.33
CA LYS A 72 27.33 3.42 23.94
C LYS A 72 27.33 2.40 25.08
N VAL A 73 28.05 1.29 24.92
CA VAL A 73 28.18 0.27 25.94
C VAL A 73 29.51 0.44 26.65
N THR A 74 29.47 0.79 27.93
CA THR A 74 30.66 0.90 28.77
C THR A 74 30.79 -0.36 29.60
N ARG A 75 31.91 -1.06 29.46
CA ARG A 75 32.26 -2.26 30.23
C ARG A 75 33.29 -1.89 31.31
N ARG A 76 32.96 -2.09 32.57
CA ARG A 76 33.88 -1.90 33.67
C ARG A 76 34.16 -3.26 34.33
N PRO A 77 35.46 -3.67 34.45
CA PRO A 77 35.81 -4.87 35.17
C PRO A 77 35.51 -4.70 36.66
N THR A 78 34.97 -5.74 37.28
CA THR A 78 34.76 -5.82 38.73
C THR A 78 35.92 -6.59 39.37
N ALA A 79 36.14 -6.40 40.65
CA ALA A 79 37.18 -7.08 41.42
C ALA A 79 37.01 -8.64 41.43
N THR A 80 35.83 -9.13 41.07
CA THR A 80 35.49 -10.56 40.98
C THR A 80 35.71 -11.16 39.60
N GLY A 81 36.27 -10.41 38.61
CA GLY A 81 36.52 -10.90 37.25
C GLY A 81 35.30 -10.87 36.33
N SER A 82 34.16 -10.38 36.80
CA SER A 82 33.01 -10.10 35.98
C SER A 82 33.00 -8.67 35.43
N TYR A 83 32.20 -8.38 34.42
CA TYR A 83 32.08 -7.04 33.87
C TYR A 83 30.69 -6.46 34.16
N ILE A 84 30.65 -5.21 34.55
CA ILE A 84 29.41 -4.43 34.62
C ILE A 84 29.28 -3.72 33.28
N GLU A 85 28.22 -4.04 32.55
CA GLU A 85 27.86 -3.36 31.30
C GLU A 85 26.83 -2.26 31.61
N ARG A 86 27.17 -1.03 31.21
CA ARG A 86 26.24 0.09 31.22
C ARG A 86 25.99 0.52 29.77
N ALA A 87 24.77 0.35 29.31
CA ALA A 87 24.33 0.80 28.00
C ALA A 87 23.65 2.18 28.14
N GLU A 88 24.10 3.13 27.36
CA GLU A 88 23.51 4.46 27.26
C GLU A 88 23.18 4.75 25.81
N VAL A 89 21.91 5.05 25.53
CA VAL A 89 21.47 5.40 24.16
C VAL A 89 21.85 6.85 23.91
N THR A 90 22.70 7.08 22.92
CA THR A 90 23.18 8.42 22.54
C THR A 90 22.40 9.02 21.38
N GLN A 91 21.83 8.17 20.51
CA GLN A 91 20.97 8.60 19.42
C GLN A 91 19.76 7.67 19.32
N THR A 92 18.57 8.27 19.24
CA THR A 92 17.30 7.54 19.04
C THR A 92 16.75 7.82 17.66
N PRO A 93 16.03 6.86 17.04
CA PRO A 93 15.27 7.10 15.82
C PRO A 93 14.33 8.29 15.99
N GLN A 94 14.02 8.95 14.90
CA GLN A 94 13.05 10.05 14.86
C GLN A 94 12.00 9.75 13.80
N GLY A 95 10.93 10.56 13.76
CA GLY A 95 9.87 10.42 12.77
C GLY A 95 8.74 9.47 13.18
N ALA A 96 7.92 9.09 12.21
CA ALA A 96 6.75 8.26 12.43
C ALA A 96 7.11 6.83 12.86
N MET A 97 8.26 6.33 12.39
CA MET A 97 8.75 4.97 12.68
C MET A 97 9.53 4.85 13.99
N LYS A 98 9.70 5.95 14.74
CA LYS A 98 10.50 5.97 16.00
C LYS A 98 10.17 4.82 16.94
N VAL A 99 8.89 4.65 17.28
CA VAL A 99 8.44 3.68 18.29
C VAL A 99 8.71 2.25 17.85
N TRP A 100 8.49 1.93 16.56
CA TRP A 100 8.72 0.58 16.03
C TRP A 100 10.20 0.27 15.89
N LEU A 101 11.00 1.23 15.45
CA LEU A 101 12.45 1.05 15.36
C LEU A 101 13.06 0.85 16.75
N GLU A 102 12.68 1.63 17.75
CA GLU A 102 13.16 1.46 19.13
C GLU A 102 12.79 0.09 19.70
N ARG A 103 11.53 -0.31 19.59
CA ARG A 103 11.06 -1.62 20.06
C ARG A 103 11.69 -2.77 19.28
N GLY A 104 11.81 -2.63 17.96
CA GLY A 104 12.48 -3.61 17.11
C GLY A 104 13.93 -3.81 17.49
N ILE A 105 14.69 -2.73 17.66
CA ILE A 105 16.10 -2.79 18.06
C ILE A 105 16.26 -3.42 19.45
N GLU A 106 15.37 -3.10 20.39
CA GLU A 106 15.40 -3.70 21.72
C GLU A 106 15.11 -5.22 21.68
N ALA A 107 14.10 -5.66 20.91
CA ALA A 107 13.75 -7.08 20.75
C ALA A 107 14.88 -7.85 20.06
N VAL A 108 15.39 -7.30 18.95
CA VAL A 108 16.48 -7.88 18.17
C VAL A 108 17.79 -7.92 18.98
N GLY A 109 18.04 -6.93 19.83
CA GLY A 109 19.15 -6.97 20.78
C GLY A 109 19.10 -8.14 21.77
N ARG A 110 17.91 -8.70 22.01
CA ARG A 110 17.66 -9.93 22.78
C ARG A 110 17.62 -11.19 21.91
N GLY A 111 17.87 -11.07 20.60
CA GLY A 111 17.85 -12.19 19.65
C GLY A 111 16.43 -12.62 19.19
N ILE A 112 15.41 -11.77 19.41
CA ILE A 112 14.01 -12.05 19.08
C ILE A 112 13.61 -11.18 17.90
N ALA A 113 13.00 -11.77 16.86
CA ALA A 113 12.39 -11.01 15.78
C ALA A 113 11.21 -10.18 16.31
N TYR A 114 11.07 -8.98 15.81
CA TYR A 114 9.98 -8.08 16.16
C TYR A 114 9.02 -7.89 14.99
N THR A 115 7.73 -8.05 15.24
CA THR A 115 6.68 -7.78 14.25
C THR A 115 5.61 -6.93 14.89
N ASP A 116 5.17 -5.90 14.19
CA ASP A 116 4.06 -5.02 14.61
C ASP A 116 3.31 -4.52 13.37
N VAL A 117 2.08 -4.10 13.58
CA VAL A 117 1.20 -3.59 12.52
C VAL A 117 0.77 -2.18 12.86
N ILE A 118 0.96 -1.29 11.91
CA ILE A 118 0.57 0.11 12.03
C ILE A 118 -0.41 0.50 10.94
N THR A 119 -1.30 1.43 11.26
CA THR A 119 -2.17 2.04 10.27
C THR A 119 -1.74 3.50 10.06
N LEU A 120 -1.33 3.79 8.84
CA LEU A 120 -1.01 5.15 8.40
C LEU A 120 -2.30 5.79 7.90
N THR A 121 -2.76 6.80 8.62
CA THR A 121 -3.95 7.55 8.24
C THR A 121 -3.50 8.89 7.64
N PRO A 122 -3.69 9.10 6.34
CA PRO A 122 -3.37 10.37 5.70
C PRO A 122 -4.32 11.47 6.17
N ASP A 123 -3.93 12.72 5.93
CA ASP A 123 -4.82 13.86 6.19
C ASP A 123 -6.09 13.75 5.34
N ALA A 124 -7.24 14.05 5.94
CA ALA A 124 -8.55 14.01 5.28
C ALA A 124 -8.60 14.88 4.00
N ALA A 125 -7.80 15.94 3.93
CA ALA A 125 -7.70 16.81 2.77
C ALA A 125 -6.96 16.19 1.59
N SER A 126 -6.18 15.11 1.80
CA SER A 126 -5.36 14.47 0.77
C SER A 126 -6.16 13.61 -0.20
N GLY A 127 -7.35 13.15 0.20
CA GLY A 127 -8.15 12.19 -0.57
C GLY A 127 -7.50 10.81 -0.75
N LEU A 128 -6.49 10.50 0.07
CA LEU A 128 -5.82 9.21 0.08
C LEU A 128 -6.45 8.29 1.12
N ASP A 129 -6.43 6.99 0.83
CA ASP A 129 -6.96 5.97 1.75
C ASP A 129 -5.95 5.62 2.84
N ALA A 130 -6.43 5.06 3.95
CA ALA A 130 -5.55 4.57 5.01
C ALA A 130 -4.76 3.34 4.54
N VAL A 131 -3.48 3.28 4.90
CA VAL A 131 -2.56 2.20 4.57
C VAL A 131 -2.19 1.43 5.82
N GLN A 132 -2.31 0.12 5.78
CA GLN A 132 -1.82 -0.79 6.80
C GLN A 132 -0.39 -1.20 6.44
N ALA A 133 0.53 -1.05 7.36
CA ALA A 133 1.91 -1.46 7.23
C ALA A 133 2.26 -2.50 8.29
N GLU A 134 2.63 -3.69 7.86
CA GLU A 134 3.18 -4.74 8.71
C GLU A 134 4.70 -4.62 8.70
N PHE A 135 5.25 -4.27 9.86
CA PHE A 135 6.68 -4.08 10.06
C PHE A 135 7.27 -5.31 10.72
N THR A 136 8.34 -5.86 10.15
CA THR A 136 9.09 -6.98 10.71
C THR A 136 10.59 -6.65 10.72
N MET A 137 11.24 -6.84 11.87
CA MET A 137 12.69 -6.72 12.01
C MET A 137 13.27 -8.07 12.48
N THR A 138 14.23 -8.59 11.71
CA THR A 138 14.93 -9.84 12.03
C THR A 138 16.10 -9.62 12.97
N PRO A 139 16.62 -10.67 13.67
CA PRO A 139 17.83 -10.57 14.47
C PRO A 139 19.10 -10.15 13.71
N ALA A 140 19.06 -10.22 12.37
CA ALA A 140 20.12 -9.70 11.49
C ALA A 140 20.00 -8.19 11.22
N TYR A 141 19.01 -7.51 11.80
CA TYR A 141 18.62 -6.12 11.54
C TYR A 141 18.05 -5.88 10.14
N ASP A 142 17.62 -6.93 9.45
CA ASP A 142 16.87 -6.75 8.21
C ASP A 142 15.43 -6.36 8.54
N ILE A 143 14.98 -5.30 7.88
CA ILE A 143 13.65 -4.73 8.06
C ILE A 143 12.83 -5.04 6.82
N THR A 144 11.66 -5.60 7.02
CA THR A 144 10.65 -5.80 5.98
C THR A 144 9.38 -5.07 6.37
N VAL A 145 8.88 -4.22 5.50
CA VAL A 145 7.59 -3.53 5.68
C VAL A 145 6.69 -3.93 4.52
N THR A 146 5.58 -4.58 4.84
CA THR A 146 4.56 -4.95 3.87
C THR A 146 3.40 -3.97 3.99
N LEU A 147 3.09 -3.27 2.90
CA LEU A 147 2.06 -2.25 2.85
C LEU A 147 0.87 -2.75 2.04
N SER A 148 -0.32 -2.50 2.54
CA SER A 148 -1.59 -2.76 1.87
C SER A 148 -2.59 -1.66 2.21
N LEU A 149 -3.68 -1.53 1.44
CA LEU A 149 -4.78 -0.68 1.88
C LEU A 149 -5.41 -1.26 3.15
N ALA A 150 -5.79 -0.38 4.06
CA ALA A 150 -6.51 -0.78 5.29
C ALA A 150 -7.90 -1.33 4.96
N ASP A 151 -8.53 -0.86 3.88
CA ASP A 151 -9.79 -1.38 3.36
C ASP A 151 -9.56 -2.17 2.06
N SER A 152 -9.61 -3.49 2.15
CA SER A 152 -9.44 -4.40 1.02
C SER A 152 -10.55 -4.30 -0.03
N SER A 153 -11.68 -3.64 0.27
CA SER A 153 -12.77 -3.42 -0.70
C SER A 153 -12.38 -2.42 -1.80
N GLN A 154 -11.38 -1.58 -1.53
CA GLN A 154 -10.89 -0.53 -2.44
C GLN A 154 -9.86 -1.03 -3.47
N GLY A 155 -9.41 -2.26 -3.38
CA GLY A 155 -8.44 -2.88 -4.28
C GLY A 155 -7.32 -3.60 -3.54
N ASN A 156 -6.65 -4.53 -4.23
CA ASN A 156 -5.52 -5.28 -3.68
C ASN A 156 -4.21 -4.74 -4.27
N CYS A 157 -3.61 -3.78 -3.58
CA CYS A 157 -2.25 -3.36 -3.85
C CYS A 157 -1.38 -3.78 -2.67
N LEU A 158 -0.42 -4.65 -2.91
CA LEU A 158 0.57 -5.08 -1.93
C LEU A 158 1.94 -4.58 -2.37
N MET A 159 2.63 -3.87 -1.48
CA MET A 159 3.99 -3.42 -1.71
C MET A 159 4.87 -3.86 -0.55
N THR A 160 6.04 -4.40 -0.86
CA THR A 160 7.01 -4.83 0.15
C THR A 160 8.28 -4.00 0.03
N LEU A 161 8.65 -3.37 1.13
CA LEU A 161 9.91 -2.64 1.29
C LEU A 161 10.85 -3.50 2.12
N THR A 162 12.04 -3.79 1.60
CA THR A 162 13.07 -4.54 2.33
C THR A 162 14.30 -3.66 2.47
N LEU A 163 14.76 -3.50 3.69
CA LEU A 163 15.94 -2.73 4.06
C LEU A 163 16.87 -3.60 4.90
N SER A 164 18.16 -3.56 4.61
CA SER A 164 19.18 -4.29 5.39
C SER A 164 19.90 -3.33 6.33
N GLY A 165 19.79 -3.59 7.62
CA GLY A 165 20.50 -2.83 8.64
C GLY A 165 21.93 -3.34 8.83
N GLN A 166 22.85 -2.44 9.11
CA GLN A 166 24.24 -2.81 9.47
C GLN A 166 24.54 -2.38 10.89
N ARG A 167 25.00 -3.34 11.68
CA ARG A 167 25.58 -3.05 13.00
C ARG A 167 27.04 -2.67 12.85
N LYS A 168 27.38 -1.43 13.12
CA LYS A 168 28.77 -0.99 13.22
C LYS A 168 29.16 -0.98 14.69
N GLN A 169 30.26 -1.65 15.04
CA GLN A 169 30.84 -1.61 16.37
C GLN A 169 32.13 -0.80 16.31
N GLN A 170 32.15 0.33 16.98
CA GLN A 170 33.36 1.14 17.13
C GLN A 170 33.90 0.93 18.55
N VAL A 171 35.07 0.35 18.66
CA VAL A 171 35.79 0.20 19.94
C VAL A 171 36.64 1.43 20.12
N THR A 172 36.37 2.20 21.15
CA THR A 172 37.15 3.41 21.54
C THR A 172 37.96 3.12 22.78
#